data_db67c279335117164345e4162a3ca7bb
#
_entry.id   db67c279335117164345e4162a3ca7bb
#
_cell.length_a   1.000
_cell.length_b   1.000
_cell.length_c   1.000
_cell.angle_alpha   90.00
_cell.angle_beta   90.00
_cell.angle_gamma   90.00
#
_symmetry.space_group_name_H-M   'P 1'
#
loop_
_entity.id
_entity.type
_entity.pdbx_description
1 polymer ?
#
loop_
_entity_poly.entity_id
_entity_poly.type
_entity_poly.pdbx_seq_one_letter_code
_entity_poly.pdbx_strand_id
1 'polypeptide(L)'
;MAETIQRKLNDSSAARWTALLLIASTMFFGYMFVDLMSPLQSMIEAQRGWTPDVFGMYGSSEFILNVFGFLILAGIILDKMGVRFTGQLSASLMFIGACLKYYAVSDSFAGSGIETWLGSWWTSFPASAKLASLGFMIFGCGMEMAGITVSKAIAKWFEGKEMALAMGLEMAIARVGVFAIFSISPWLADMAPATVVRPVAFCTVLLLIGLLTFVIFSFMDRKLDKPASYTHLR
;
A
#
# COMPACT_ATOMS: atom_id res chain seq x y z
N MET A 1 -49.70 0.93 5.98
CA MET A 1 -48.45 1.06 6.77
C MET A 1 -47.40 1.70 5.87
N ALA A 2 -47.01 2.93 6.19
CA ALA A 2 -45.92 3.58 5.43
C ALA A 2 -44.59 2.95 5.90
N GLU A 3 -43.96 2.20 5.03
CA GLU A 3 -42.60 1.71 5.26
C GLU A 3 -41.65 2.92 5.32
N THR A 4 -41.08 3.16 6.49
CA THR A 4 -40.13 4.23 6.70
C THR A 4 -38.81 3.79 6.02
N ILE A 5 -38.55 4.27 4.80
CA ILE A 5 -37.34 3.98 4.07
C ILE A 5 -36.17 4.61 4.82
N GLN A 6 -35.39 3.79 5.52
CA GLN A 6 -34.16 4.22 6.18
C GLN A 6 -33.08 4.45 5.11
N ARG A 7 -32.73 5.71 4.84
CA ARG A 7 -31.63 6.05 3.94
C ARG A 7 -30.27 5.73 4.60
N LYS A 8 -29.51 4.84 3.96
CA LYS A 8 -28.13 4.54 4.35
C LYS A 8 -27.17 5.56 3.74
N LEU A 9 -25.96 5.70 4.33
CA LEU A 9 -24.94 6.64 3.82
C LEU A 9 -24.55 6.31 2.37
N ASN A 10 -24.51 5.04 2.00
CA ASN A 10 -24.21 4.59 0.64
C ASN A 10 -25.37 4.79 -0.37
N ASP A 11 -26.51 5.32 0.03
CA ASP A 11 -27.55 5.79 -0.90
C ASP A 11 -27.15 7.10 -1.57
N SER A 12 -26.32 7.91 -0.92
CA SER A 12 -25.72 9.11 -1.51
C SER A 12 -24.64 8.73 -2.51
N SER A 13 -24.80 9.12 -3.77
CA SER A 13 -23.77 8.93 -4.82
C SER A 13 -22.45 9.61 -4.43
N ALA A 14 -22.51 10.85 -3.92
CA ALA A 14 -21.30 11.56 -3.49
C ALA A 14 -20.54 10.80 -2.39
N ALA A 15 -21.23 10.23 -1.40
CA ALA A 15 -20.59 9.47 -0.32
C ALA A 15 -19.94 8.19 -0.86
N ARG A 16 -20.59 7.45 -1.79
CA ARG A 16 -20.02 6.24 -2.41
C ARG A 16 -18.73 6.55 -3.17
N TRP A 17 -18.78 7.55 -4.03
CA TRP A 17 -17.62 7.91 -4.85
C TRP A 17 -16.48 8.50 -4.01
N THR A 18 -16.78 9.27 -2.96
CA THR A 18 -15.77 9.71 -1.99
C THR A 18 -15.12 8.53 -1.27
N ALA A 19 -15.91 7.55 -0.81
CA ALA A 19 -15.38 6.34 -0.20
C ALA A 19 -14.46 5.57 -1.17
N LEU A 20 -14.86 5.44 -2.44
CA LEU A 20 -14.04 4.82 -3.47
C LEU A 20 -12.72 5.55 -3.67
N LEU A 21 -12.73 6.87 -3.78
CA LEU A 21 -11.49 7.65 -3.98
C LEU A 21 -10.53 7.52 -2.78
N LEU A 22 -11.05 7.45 -1.56
CA LEU A 22 -10.22 7.26 -0.36
C LEU A 22 -9.52 5.89 -0.36
N ILE A 23 -10.23 4.80 -0.69
CA ILE A 23 -9.61 3.48 -0.73
C ILE A 23 -8.75 3.28 -1.97
N ALA A 24 -9.14 3.83 -3.12
CA ALA A 24 -8.36 3.77 -4.35
C ALA A 24 -7.03 4.54 -4.23
N SER A 25 -6.98 5.63 -3.44
CA SER A 25 -5.72 6.35 -3.19
C SER A 25 -4.70 5.48 -2.45
N THR A 26 -5.13 4.62 -1.53
CA THR A 26 -4.26 3.67 -0.84
C THR A 26 -3.63 2.68 -1.84
N MET A 27 -4.44 2.14 -2.76
CA MET A 27 -3.93 1.25 -3.82
C MET A 27 -3.03 1.98 -4.81
N PHE A 28 -3.39 3.21 -5.20
CA PHE A 28 -2.56 4.05 -6.06
C PHE A 28 -1.14 4.23 -5.50
N PHE A 29 -1.01 4.62 -4.23
CA PHE A 29 0.29 4.78 -3.58
C PHE A 29 1.01 3.45 -3.36
N GLY A 30 0.28 2.37 -3.09
CA GLY A 30 0.83 1.03 -3.00
C GLY A 30 1.48 0.59 -4.30
N TYR A 31 0.79 0.71 -5.42
CA TYR A 31 1.32 0.36 -6.75
C TYR A 31 2.48 1.27 -7.18
N MET A 32 2.47 2.56 -6.82
CA MET A 32 3.65 3.41 -7.01
C MET A 32 4.87 2.85 -6.27
N PHE A 33 4.69 2.40 -5.02
CA PHE A 33 5.81 1.88 -4.22
C PHE A 33 6.33 0.52 -4.72
N VAL A 34 5.47 -0.34 -5.25
CA VAL A 34 5.88 -1.63 -5.86
C VAL A 34 6.93 -1.38 -6.93
N ASP A 35 6.65 -0.50 -7.87
CA ASP A 35 7.44 -0.33 -9.09
C ASP A 35 8.50 0.79 -9.01
N LEU A 36 8.58 1.55 -7.90
CA LEU A 36 9.43 2.73 -7.78
C LEU A 36 10.93 2.47 -8.05
N MET A 37 11.42 1.26 -7.74
CA MET A 37 12.83 0.90 -7.92
C MET A 37 13.14 0.35 -9.31
N SER A 38 12.13 -0.09 -10.07
CA SER A 38 12.32 -0.71 -11.39
C SER A 38 13.09 0.18 -12.37
N PRO A 39 12.80 1.47 -12.52
CA PRO A 39 13.57 2.35 -13.40
C PRO A 39 14.91 2.80 -12.80
N LEU A 40 15.22 2.46 -11.54
CA LEU A 40 16.43 2.88 -10.83
C LEU A 40 17.47 1.75 -10.68
N GLN A 41 17.30 0.62 -11.35
CA GLN A 41 18.17 -0.55 -11.18
C GLN A 41 19.65 -0.23 -11.36
N SER A 42 20.03 0.48 -12.41
CA SER A 42 21.44 0.86 -12.65
C SER A 42 21.97 1.82 -11.58
N MET A 43 21.15 2.73 -11.09
CA MET A 43 21.54 3.67 -10.04
C MET A 43 21.74 2.97 -8.70
N ILE A 44 20.87 2.04 -8.30
CA ILE A 44 21.02 1.29 -7.06
C ILE A 44 22.21 0.34 -7.12
N GLU A 45 22.51 -0.24 -8.30
CA GLU A 45 23.71 -1.02 -8.52
C GLU A 45 24.96 -0.16 -8.27
N ALA A 46 25.01 1.02 -8.87
CA ALA A 46 26.15 1.94 -8.70
C ALA A 46 26.30 2.47 -7.26
N GLN A 47 25.20 2.78 -6.59
CA GLN A 47 25.24 3.41 -5.25
C GLN A 47 25.29 2.43 -4.08
N ARG A 48 24.72 1.21 -4.24
CA ARG A 48 24.57 0.23 -3.14
C ARG A 48 25.09 -1.18 -3.51
N GLY A 49 25.65 -1.36 -4.71
CA GLY A 49 26.20 -2.64 -5.14
C GLY A 49 25.15 -3.73 -5.39
N TRP A 50 23.90 -3.36 -5.70
CA TRP A 50 22.86 -4.35 -6.01
C TRP A 50 22.99 -4.81 -7.45
N THR A 51 23.67 -5.93 -7.66
CA THR A 51 23.75 -6.56 -8.98
C THR A 51 22.35 -6.93 -9.50
N PRO A 52 22.18 -7.17 -10.81
CA PRO A 52 20.88 -7.60 -11.37
C PRO A 52 20.26 -8.80 -10.66
N ASP A 53 21.09 -9.78 -10.23
CA ASP A 53 20.62 -10.96 -9.48
C ASP A 53 20.09 -10.57 -8.09
N VAL A 54 20.82 -9.70 -7.39
CA VAL A 54 20.39 -9.14 -6.09
C VAL A 54 19.09 -8.37 -6.23
N PHE A 55 18.97 -7.57 -7.29
CA PHE A 55 17.76 -6.80 -7.58
C PHE A 55 16.57 -7.72 -7.87
N GLY A 56 16.76 -8.80 -8.64
CA GLY A 56 15.75 -9.80 -8.89
C GLY A 56 15.28 -10.53 -7.63
N MET A 57 16.21 -10.90 -6.75
CA MET A 57 15.90 -11.52 -5.45
C MET A 57 15.15 -10.54 -4.53
N TYR A 58 15.57 -9.27 -4.50
CA TYR A 58 14.84 -8.22 -3.81
C TYR A 58 13.41 -8.09 -4.34
N GLY A 59 13.20 -8.00 -5.65
CA GLY A 59 11.86 -7.90 -6.26
C GLY A 59 10.96 -9.10 -5.92
N SER A 60 11.53 -10.31 -5.92
CA SER A 60 10.81 -11.53 -5.56
C SER A 60 10.39 -11.57 -4.08
N SER A 61 11.06 -10.83 -3.21
CA SER A 61 10.80 -10.84 -1.76
C SER A 61 9.39 -10.35 -1.41
N GLU A 62 8.76 -9.51 -2.22
CA GLU A 62 7.39 -9.04 -2.06
C GLU A 62 6.39 -10.20 -1.90
N PHE A 63 6.62 -11.28 -2.64
CA PHE A 63 5.68 -12.40 -2.73
C PHE A 63 5.97 -13.55 -1.77
N ILE A 64 7.13 -13.60 -1.11
CA ILE A 64 7.57 -14.77 -0.34
C ILE A 64 6.52 -15.20 0.68
N LEU A 65 6.08 -14.30 1.56
CA LEU A 65 5.10 -14.66 2.61
C LEU A 65 3.73 -14.99 2.03
N ASN A 66 3.34 -14.38 0.91
CA ASN A 66 2.07 -14.63 0.24
C ASN A 66 2.05 -16.05 -0.35
N VAL A 67 3.15 -16.51 -0.94
CA VAL A 67 3.31 -17.89 -1.42
C VAL A 67 3.20 -18.90 -0.27
N PHE A 68 3.71 -18.58 0.91
CA PHE A 68 3.60 -19.43 2.12
C PHE A 68 2.26 -19.31 2.85
N GLY A 69 1.25 -18.70 2.24
CA GLY A 69 -0.13 -18.73 2.74
C GLY A 69 -0.56 -17.49 3.53
N PHE A 70 0.23 -16.43 3.58
CA PHE A 70 -0.17 -15.19 4.26
C PHE A 70 -1.47 -14.61 3.69
N LEU A 71 -1.72 -14.73 2.38
CA LEU A 71 -2.95 -14.25 1.76
C LEU A 71 -4.20 -15.00 2.29
N ILE A 72 -4.07 -16.29 2.61
CA ILE A 72 -5.15 -17.07 3.24
C ILE A 72 -5.42 -16.52 4.65
N LEU A 73 -4.35 -16.27 5.42
CA LEU A 73 -4.47 -15.66 6.76
C LEU A 73 -5.12 -14.28 6.68
N ALA A 74 -4.73 -13.47 5.70
CA ALA A 74 -5.32 -12.16 5.45
C ALA A 74 -6.83 -12.23 5.18
N GLY A 75 -7.27 -13.24 4.40
CA GLY A 75 -8.69 -13.51 4.17
C GLY A 75 -9.44 -13.86 5.46
N ILE A 76 -8.86 -14.71 6.30
CA ILE A 76 -9.43 -15.08 7.60
C ILE A 76 -9.54 -13.84 8.52
N ILE A 77 -8.52 -13.01 8.56
CA ILE A 77 -8.53 -11.74 9.34
C ILE A 77 -9.64 -10.83 8.81
N LEU A 78 -9.75 -10.68 7.49
CA LEU A 78 -10.79 -9.85 6.86
C LEU A 78 -12.20 -10.32 7.19
N ASP A 79 -12.43 -11.64 7.21
CA ASP A 79 -13.75 -12.19 7.54
C ASP A 79 -14.10 -12.03 9.03
N LYS A 80 -13.12 -12.20 9.92
CA LYS A 80 -13.34 -12.09 11.37
C LYS A 80 -13.34 -10.65 11.89
N MET A 81 -12.44 -9.81 11.39
CA MET A 81 -12.18 -8.47 11.93
C MET A 81 -12.83 -7.36 11.07
N GLY A 82 -13.24 -7.70 9.85
CA GLY A 82 -13.92 -6.78 8.93
C GLY A 82 -12.98 -5.79 8.23
N VAL A 83 -13.59 -5.04 7.29
CA VAL A 83 -12.88 -4.14 6.35
C VAL A 83 -12.05 -3.06 7.06
N ARG A 84 -12.57 -2.47 8.13
CA ARG A 84 -11.92 -1.34 8.83
C ARG A 84 -10.59 -1.75 9.47
N PHE A 85 -10.62 -2.80 10.28
CA PHE A 85 -9.43 -3.28 10.97
C PHE A 85 -8.40 -3.79 9.96
N THR A 86 -8.83 -4.65 9.03
CA THR A 86 -7.94 -5.28 8.06
C THR A 86 -7.29 -4.26 7.15
N GLY A 87 -8.03 -3.25 6.70
CA GLY A 87 -7.49 -2.20 5.87
C GLY A 87 -6.52 -1.26 6.60
N GLN A 88 -6.78 -0.92 7.86
CA GLN A 88 -5.81 -0.16 8.66
C GLN A 88 -4.54 -0.98 8.92
N LEU A 89 -4.68 -2.27 9.21
CA LEU A 89 -3.54 -3.17 9.38
C LEU A 89 -2.73 -3.27 8.08
N SER A 90 -3.38 -3.45 6.93
CA SER A 90 -2.72 -3.54 5.64
C SER A 90 -1.95 -2.27 5.30
N ALA A 91 -2.58 -1.09 5.42
CA ALA A 91 -1.93 0.19 5.18
C ALA A 91 -0.76 0.45 6.16
N SER A 92 -0.88 -0.01 7.42
CA SER A 92 0.20 0.07 8.40
C SER A 92 1.38 -0.83 8.03
N LEU A 93 1.13 -2.06 7.58
CA LEU A 93 2.18 -2.98 7.10
C LEU A 93 2.90 -2.40 5.88
N MET A 94 2.15 -1.82 4.93
CA MET A 94 2.73 -1.15 3.77
C MET A 94 3.64 0.00 4.19
N PHE A 95 3.21 0.85 5.11
CA PHE A 95 4.01 1.97 5.61
C PHE A 95 5.25 1.51 6.38
N ILE A 96 5.12 0.53 7.29
CA ILE A 96 6.25 -0.03 8.04
C ILE A 96 7.28 -0.64 7.09
N GLY A 97 6.84 -1.44 6.11
CA GLY A 97 7.72 -2.02 5.10
C GLY A 97 8.46 -0.96 4.28
N ALA A 98 7.77 0.13 3.94
CA ALA A 98 8.39 1.27 3.25
C ALA A 98 9.41 1.99 4.11
N CYS A 99 9.16 2.19 5.40
CA CYS A 99 10.13 2.77 6.33
C CYS A 99 11.40 1.92 6.45
N LEU A 100 11.27 0.59 6.50
CA LEU A 100 12.42 -0.31 6.52
C LEU A 100 13.22 -0.24 5.23
N LYS A 101 12.55 -0.22 4.07
CA LYS A 101 13.21 -0.05 2.76
C LYS A 101 13.90 1.31 2.66
N TYR A 102 13.24 2.38 3.11
CA TYR A 102 13.83 3.72 3.15
C TYR A 102 15.11 3.73 3.99
N TYR A 103 15.05 3.19 5.22
CA TYR A 103 16.21 3.11 6.08
C TYR A 103 17.35 2.28 5.46
N ALA A 104 17.03 1.15 4.83
CA ALA A 104 18.01 0.26 4.20
C ALA A 104 18.81 0.92 3.07
N VAL A 105 18.19 1.84 2.31
CA VAL A 105 18.87 2.56 1.21
C VAL A 105 19.41 3.92 1.65
N SER A 106 19.12 4.38 2.86
CA SER A 106 19.59 5.67 3.39
C SER A 106 21.08 5.64 3.75
N ASP A 107 21.69 6.82 3.79
CA ASP A 107 23.09 6.94 4.22
C ASP A 107 23.27 6.67 5.72
N SER A 108 22.21 6.80 6.51
CA SER A 108 22.21 6.46 7.94
C SER A 108 22.34 4.96 8.22
N PHE A 109 22.07 4.12 7.23
CA PHE A 109 22.27 2.67 7.33
C PHE A 109 23.74 2.31 7.23
N ALA A 110 24.49 3.03 6.37
CA ALA A 110 25.92 2.80 6.18
C ALA A 110 26.73 3.05 7.47
N GLY A 111 27.55 2.10 7.84
CA GLY A 111 28.32 2.13 9.11
C GLY A 111 27.53 1.80 10.37
N SER A 112 26.26 1.46 10.26
CA SER A 112 25.44 1.07 11.40
C SER A 112 25.79 -0.35 11.92
N GLY A 113 25.54 -0.62 13.20
CA GLY A 113 25.68 -1.97 13.73
C GLY A 113 24.77 -3.00 13.07
N ILE A 114 23.63 -2.56 12.52
CA ILE A 114 22.69 -3.41 11.76
C ILE A 114 23.33 -3.81 10.43
N GLU A 115 23.98 -2.90 9.72
CA GLU A 115 24.71 -3.22 8.50
C GLU A 115 25.79 -4.25 8.75
N THR A 116 26.60 -4.04 9.79
CA THR A 116 27.69 -4.97 10.16
C THR A 116 27.15 -6.35 10.48
N TRP A 117 26.07 -6.43 11.26
CA TRP A 117 25.43 -7.70 11.61
C TRP A 117 24.83 -8.40 10.37
N LEU A 118 24.09 -7.69 9.53
CA LEU A 118 23.53 -8.25 8.30
C LEU A 118 24.61 -8.62 7.28
N GLY A 119 25.73 -7.91 7.25
CA GLY A 119 26.87 -8.19 6.38
C GLY A 119 27.70 -9.42 6.79
N SER A 120 27.57 -9.88 8.04
CA SER A 120 28.37 -11.01 8.57
C SER A 120 27.98 -12.38 8.02
N TRP A 121 26.80 -12.53 7.46
CA TRP A 121 26.30 -13.77 6.87
C TRP A 121 25.81 -13.53 5.45
N TRP A 122 25.87 -14.55 4.57
CA TRP A 122 25.48 -14.47 3.17
C TRP A 122 26.06 -13.22 2.46
N THR A 123 27.38 -13.17 2.40
CA THR A 123 28.15 -11.98 1.96
C THR A 123 27.91 -11.58 0.51
N SER A 124 27.46 -12.52 -0.36
CA SER A 124 27.09 -12.22 -1.74
C SER A 124 25.80 -11.39 -1.89
N PHE A 125 25.02 -11.26 -0.82
CA PHE A 125 23.81 -10.46 -0.80
C PHE A 125 24.02 -9.23 0.12
N PRO A 126 24.07 -8.00 -0.41
CA PRO A 126 24.37 -6.80 0.38
C PRO A 126 23.46 -6.60 1.59
N ALA A 127 24.01 -6.10 2.68
CA ALA A 127 23.25 -5.85 3.91
C ALA A 127 22.03 -4.94 3.68
N SER A 128 22.20 -3.89 2.86
CA SER A 128 21.10 -2.99 2.47
C SER A 128 20.01 -3.72 1.70
N ALA A 129 20.37 -4.65 0.80
CA ALA A 129 19.41 -5.44 0.05
C ALA A 129 18.64 -6.40 0.97
N LYS A 130 19.29 -7.01 1.98
CA LYS A 130 18.61 -7.87 2.97
C LYS A 130 17.54 -7.11 3.73
N LEU A 131 17.88 -5.94 4.26
CA LEU A 131 16.94 -5.14 5.02
C LEU A 131 15.82 -4.57 4.14
N ALA A 132 16.16 -4.14 2.92
CA ALA A 132 15.17 -3.69 1.95
C ALA A 132 14.22 -4.81 1.53
N SER A 133 14.72 -6.04 1.34
CA SER A 133 13.91 -7.23 1.04
C SER A 133 12.97 -7.57 2.20
N LEU A 134 13.42 -7.48 3.45
CA LEU A 134 12.55 -7.65 4.61
C LEU A 134 11.44 -6.59 4.61
N GLY A 135 11.79 -5.34 4.37
CA GLY A 135 10.79 -4.26 4.26
C GLY A 135 9.81 -4.50 3.12
N PHE A 136 10.30 -4.97 1.96
CA PHE A 136 9.45 -5.22 0.80
C PHE A 136 8.54 -6.45 0.99
N MET A 137 9.00 -7.45 1.73
CA MET A 137 8.19 -8.61 2.15
C MET A 137 7.03 -8.19 3.07
N ILE A 138 7.29 -7.34 4.06
CA ILE A 138 6.26 -6.81 4.97
C ILE A 138 5.28 -5.92 4.19
N PHE A 139 5.79 -5.07 3.30
CA PHE A 139 4.98 -4.25 2.40
C PHE A 139 4.08 -5.13 1.53
N GLY A 140 4.60 -6.19 0.91
CA GLY A 140 3.85 -7.12 0.05
C GLY A 140 2.70 -7.80 0.79
N CYS A 141 2.90 -8.20 2.05
CA CYS A 141 1.80 -8.69 2.90
C CYS A 141 0.70 -7.64 3.05
N GLY A 142 1.07 -6.39 3.31
CA GLY A 142 0.12 -5.29 3.41
C GLY A 142 -0.60 -5.04 2.08
N MET A 143 0.12 -5.07 0.96
CA MET A 143 -0.41 -4.79 -0.38
C MET A 143 -1.47 -5.83 -0.80
N GLU A 144 -1.18 -7.12 -0.64
CA GLU A 144 -2.11 -8.19 -0.96
C GLU A 144 -3.35 -8.18 -0.03
N MET A 145 -3.13 -7.94 1.26
CA MET A 145 -4.23 -7.74 2.22
C MET A 145 -5.09 -6.53 1.85
N ALA A 146 -4.49 -5.43 1.38
CA ALA A 146 -5.22 -4.26 0.91
C ALA A 146 -6.11 -4.59 -0.28
N GLY A 147 -5.62 -5.35 -1.27
CA GLY A 147 -6.37 -5.73 -2.46
C GLY A 147 -7.68 -6.44 -2.14
N ILE A 148 -7.64 -7.49 -1.29
CA ILE A 148 -8.87 -8.20 -0.89
C ILE A 148 -9.79 -7.33 -0.02
N THR A 149 -9.22 -6.46 0.81
CA THR A 149 -9.98 -5.56 1.68
C THR A 149 -10.71 -4.48 0.89
N VAL A 150 -10.04 -3.87 -0.09
CA VAL A 150 -10.61 -2.85 -0.98
C VAL A 150 -11.73 -3.46 -1.83
N SER A 151 -11.55 -4.66 -2.37
CA SER A 151 -12.60 -5.37 -3.10
C SER A 151 -13.84 -5.61 -2.24
N LYS A 152 -13.67 -6.04 -0.98
CA LYS A 152 -14.78 -6.23 -0.03
C LYS A 152 -15.43 -4.90 0.36
N ALA A 153 -14.66 -3.83 0.49
CA ALA A 153 -15.18 -2.49 0.75
C ALA A 153 -16.04 -1.97 -0.40
N ILE A 154 -15.58 -2.12 -1.63
CA ILE A 154 -16.34 -1.73 -2.83
C ILE A 154 -17.63 -2.53 -2.91
N ALA A 155 -17.59 -3.85 -2.72
CA ALA A 155 -18.78 -4.69 -2.70
C ALA A 155 -19.81 -4.19 -1.68
N LYS A 156 -19.38 -3.86 -0.46
CA LYS A 156 -20.25 -3.32 0.60
C LYS A 156 -20.87 -1.97 0.25
N TRP A 157 -20.09 -1.05 -0.31
CA TRP A 157 -20.54 0.32 -0.57
C TRP A 157 -21.36 0.45 -1.86
N PHE A 158 -21.14 -0.43 -2.84
CA PHE A 158 -21.78 -0.41 -4.17
C PHE A 158 -22.76 -1.58 -4.38
N GLU A 159 -23.17 -2.26 -3.32
CA GLU A 159 -24.17 -3.33 -3.41
C GLU A 159 -25.46 -2.85 -4.09
N GLY A 160 -25.86 -3.54 -5.17
CA GLY A 160 -27.04 -3.17 -5.96
C GLY A 160 -26.90 -1.88 -6.78
N LYS A 161 -25.69 -1.36 -6.93
CA LYS A 161 -25.36 -0.12 -7.65
C LYS A 161 -24.23 -0.37 -8.67
N GLU A 162 -23.48 0.65 -9.06
CA GLU A 162 -22.45 0.57 -10.12
C GLU A 162 -21.15 -0.16 -9.65
N MET A 163 -21.28 -1.35 -9.07
CA MET A 163 -20.17 -2.09 -8.45
C MET A 163 -19.04 -2.43 -9.43
N ALA A 164 -19.38 -2.92 -10.63
CA ALA A 164 -18.37 -3.26 -11.64
C ALA A 164 -17.61 -2.03 -12.14
N LEU A 165 -18.31 -0.89 -12.28
CA LEU A 165 -17.66 0.37 -12.64
C LEU A 165 -16.73 0.86 -11.53
N ALA A 166 -17.12 0.74 -10.27
CA ALA A 166 -16.30 1.13 -9.12
C ALA A 166 -15.03 0.29 -9.04
N MET A 167 -15.12 -1.04 -9.20
CA MET A 167 -13.96 -1.95 -9.24
C MET A 167 -13.04 -1.63 -10.43
N GLY A 168 -13.59 -1.40 -11.61
CA GLY A 168 -12.80 -1.05 -12.80
C GLY A 168 -12.08 0.29 -12.64
N LEU A 169 -12.73 1.29 -12.05
CA LEU A 169 -12.13 2.59 -11.80
C LEU A 169 -11.03 2.52 -10.74
N GLU A 170 -11.23 1.78 -9.67
CA GLU A 170 -10.20 1.55 -8.65
C GLU A 170 -8.93 0.95 -9.28
N MET A 171 -9.07 -0.12 -10.06
CA MET A 171 -7.95 -0.74 -10.78
C MET A 171 -7.29 0.22 -11.79
N ALA A 172 -8.07 1.03 -12.50
CA ALA A 172 -7.53 2.02 -13.43
C ALA A 172 -6.69 3.08 -12.69
N ILE A 173 -7.17 3.60 -11.56
CA ILE A 173 -6.44 4.54 -10.71
C ILE A 173 -5.12 3.92 -10.23
N ALA A 174 -5.14 2.66 -9.79
CA ALA A 174 -3.94 1.94 -9.37
C ALA A 174 -2.90 1.85 -10.52
N ARG A 175 -3.34 1.54 -11.75
CA ARG A 175 -2.44 1.49 -12.93
C ARG A 175 -1.89 2.84 -13.34
N VAL A 176 -2.64 3.93 -13.14
CA VAL A 176 -2.11 5.30 -13.31
C VAL A 176 -0.94 5.54 -12.34
N GLY A 177 -1.00 5.00 -11.12
CA GLY A 177 0.11 5.05 -10.16
C GLY A 177 1.37 4.39 -10.69
N VAL A 178 1.25 3.17 -11.27
CA VAL A 178 2.36 2.48 -11.92
C VAL A 178 2.96 3.32 -13.05
N PHE A 179 2.11 3.81 -13.95
CA PHE A 179 2.57 4.66 -15.06
C PHE A 179 3.31 5.90 -14.56
N ALA A 180 2.77 6.59 -13.58
CA ALA A 180 3.33 7.82 -13.04
C ALA A 180 4.71 7.59 -12.41
N ILE A 181 4.91 6.50 -11.65
CA ILE A 181 6.16 6.27 -10.93
C ILE A 181 7.34 6.00 -11.85
N PHE A 182 7.12 5.39 -13.02
CA PHE A 182 8.19 5.18 -14.01
C PHE A 182 8.79 6.48 -14.53
N SER A 183 8.04 7.59 -14.52
CA SER A 183 8.54 8.92 -14.87
C SER A 183 8.99 9.72 -13.66
N ILE A 184 8.26 9.65 -12.55
CA ILE A 184 8.54 10.43 -11.33
C ILE A 184 9.79 9.91 -10.61
N SER A 185 10.00 8.59 -10.55
CA SER A 185 11.11 8.01 -9.79
C SER A 185 12.48 8.40 -10.36
N PRO A 186 12.77 8.29 -11.67
CA PRO A 186 14.04 8.77 -12.23
C PRO A 186 14.20 10.28 -12.06
N TRP A 187 13.17 11.06 -12.34
CA TRP A 187 13.24 12.51 -12.18
C TRP A 187 13.61 12.94 -10.74
N LEU A 188 13.03 12.29 -9.73
CA LEU A 188 13.37 12.55 -8.32
C LEU A 188 14.79 12.08 -7.99
N ALA A 189 15.22 10.94 -8.56
CA ALA A 189 16.53 10.38 -8.29
C ALA A 189 17.66 11.22 -8.90
N ASP A 190 17.44 11.80 -10.08
CA ASP A 190 18.45 12.59 -10.83
C ASP A 190 18.62 14.02 -10.29
N MET A 191 17.73 14.51 -9.42
CA MET A 191 17.94 15.80 -8.76
C MET A 191 19.27 15.82 -7.99
N ALA A 192 20.00 16.92 -8.06
CA ALA A 192 21.30 17.06 -7.39
C ALA A 192 21.18 17.13 -5.85
N PRO A 193 21.96 16.39 -5.08
CA PRO A 193 22.82 15.27 -5.49
C PRO A 193 21.99 14.04 -5.88
N ALA A 194 22.36 13.33 -6.96
CA ALA A 194 21.62 12.19 -7.46
C ALA A 194 21.62 11.03 -6.44
N THR A 195 20.42 10.53 -6.08
CA THR A 195 20.28 9.49 -5.05
C THR A 195 19.00 8.67 -5.18
N VAL A 196 19.11 7.36 -4.96
CA VAL A 196 17.95 6.45 -4.87
C VAL A 196 17.10 6.68 -3.62
N VAL A 197 17.63 7.35 -2.61
CA VAL A 197 16.94 7.57 -1.32
C VAL A 197 15.72 8.47 -1.49
N ARG A 198 15.80 9.49 -2.35
CA ARG A 198 14.75 10.49 -2.51
C ARG A 198 13.43 9.93 -3.05
N PRO A 199 13.38 9.16 -4.15
CA PRO A 199 12.13 8.54 -4.60
C PRO A 199 11.56 7.56 -3.59
N VAL A 200 12.40 6.83 -2.84
CA VAL A 200 11.92 5.94 -1.77
C VAL A 200 11.29 6.74 -0.63
N ALA A 201 11.93 7.84 -0.20
CA ALA A 201 11.37 8.75 0.81
C ALA A 201 10.02 9.33 0.36
N PHE A 202 9.94 9.80 -0.89
CA PHE A 202 8.73 10.35 -1.47
C PHE A 202 7.57 9.34 -1.42
N CYS A 203 7.78 8.11 -1.92
CA CYS A 203 6.75 7.09 -1.89
C CYS A 203 6.41 6.63 -0.46
N THR A 204 7.36 6.64 0.47
CA THR A 204 7.10 6.35 1.89
C THR A 204 6.13 7.38 2.49
N VAL A 205 6.31 8.67 2.17
CA VAL A 205 5.38 9.73 2.59
C VAL A 205 3.99 9.54 1.95
N LEU A 206 3.93 9.15 0.67
CA LEU A 206 2.65 8.86 0.00
C LEU A 206 1.92 7.68 0.66
N LEU A 207 2.64 6.65 1.11
CA LEU A 207 2.03 5.53 1.85
C LEU A 207 1.52 5.96 3.23
N LEU A 208 2.17 6.90 3.90
CA LEU A 208 1.62 7.52 5.11
C LEU A 208 0.30 8.25 4.81
N ILE A 209 0.25 9.00 3.71
CA ILE A 209 -1.00 9.63 3.26
C ILE A 209 -2.06 8.56 2.96
N GLY A 210 -1.70 7.47 2.30
CA GLY A 210 -2.59 6.32 2.05
C GLY A 210 -3.15 5.70 3.33
N LEU A 211 -2.33 5.56 4.37
CA LEU A 211 -2.78 5.12 5.69
C LEU A 211 -3.80 6.11 6.29
N LEU A 212 -3.53 7.40 6.22
CA LEU A 212 -4.44 8.43 6.73
C LEU A 212 -5.77 8.47 5.96
N THR A 213 -5.74 8.34 4.63
CA THR A 213 -6.98 8.28 3.82
C THR A 213 -7.79 7.03 4.14
N PHE A 214 -7.14 5.88 4.41
CA PHE A 214 -7.85 4.68 4.86
C PHE A 214 -8.46 4.83 6.26
N VAL A 215 -7.80 5.54 7.17
CA VAL A 215 -8.38 5.89 8.48
C VAL A 215 -9.63 6.75 8.31
N ILE A 216 -9.58 7.76 7.42
CA ILE A 216 -10.76 8.60 7.11
C ILE A 216 -11.89 7.74 6.53
N PHE A 217 -11.59 6.85 5.58
CA PHE A 217 -12.56 5.89 5.06
C PHE A 217 -13.18 5.05 6.18
N SER A 218 -12.39 4.57 7.13
CA SER A 218 -12.87 3.76 8.26
C SER A 218 -13.87 4.50 9.13
N PHE A 219 -13.72 5.83 9.30
CA PHE A 219 -14.74 6.65 9.98
C PHE A 219 -16.03 6.77 9.16
N MET A 220 -15.93 6.89 7.85
CA MET A 220 -17.12 6.90 6.97
C MET A 220 -17.82 5.54 6.99
N ASP A 221 -17.08 4.45 6.91
CA ASP A 221 -17.63 3.09 6.96
C ASP A 221 -18.31 2.78 8.30
N ARG A 222 -17.77 3.31 9.42
CA ARG A 222 -18.42 3.21 10.72
C ARG A 222 -19.77 3.93 10.76
N LYS A 223 -19.89 5.05 10.04
CA LYS A 223 -21.17 5.76 9.93
C LYS A 223 -22.20 5.00 9.09
N LEU A 224 -21.74 4.25 8.08
CA LEU A 224 -22.60 3.41 7.25
C LEU A 224 -23.27 2.29 8.07
N ASP A 225 -22.54 1.71 9.04
CA ASP A 225 -23.04 0.62 9.89
C ASP A 225 -23.97 1.10 11.04
N LYS A 226 -24.03 2.42 11.32
CA LYS A 226 -24.95 2.94 12.33
C LYS A 226 -26.38 2.94 11.77
N PRO A 227 -27.37 2.43 12.53
CA PRO A 227 -28.76 2.58 12.12
C PRO A 227 -29.10 4.06 11.96
N ALA A 228 -29.86 4.41 10.92
CA ALA A 228 -30.27 5.78 10.67
C ALA A 228 -30.97 6.35 11.91
N SER A 229 -30.40 7.40 12.48
CA SER A 229 -31.03 8.13 13.58
C SER A 229 -32.32 8.77 13.04
N TYR A 230 -33.46 8.46 13.67
CA TYR A 230 -34.72 9.08 13.32
C TYR A 230 -34.62 10.60 13.56
N THR A 231 -34.50 11.37 12.51
CA THR A 231 -34.75 12.79 12.59
C THR A 231 -36.28 12.95 12.56
N HIS A 232 -36.90 13.14 13.72
CA HIS A 232 -38.28 13.60 13.79
C HIS A 232 -38.35 14.97 13.11
N LEU A 233 -38.79 14.99 11.84
CA LEU A 233 -39.32 16.21 11.26
C LEU A 233 -40.70 16.44 11.91
N ARG A 234 -40.78 17.40 12.81
CA ARG A 234 -42.04 18.03 13.20
C ARG A 234 -42.54 18.93 12.10
#